data_af4318057d453c5598ef73ffcfad718a
#
_entry.id   af4318057d453c5598ef73ffcfad718a
#
_cell.length_a   1.000
_cell.length_b   1.000
_cell.length_c   1.000
_cell.angle_alpha   90.00
_cell.angle_beta   90.00
_cell.angle_gamma   90.00
#
_symmetry.space_group_name_H-M   'P 1'
#
loop_
_entity.id
_entity.type
_entity.pdbx_description
1 polymer ?
#
loop_
_entity_poly.entity_id
_entity_poly.type
_entity_poly.pdbx_seq_one_letter_code
_entity_poly.pdbx_strand_id
1 'polypeptide(L)'
;MDDNLGIGKGGRLPWHNKEDLQHFKDYTQGKVCIMGRKTWESLPVKPLPNRDNIILRRCNTNLKTMSLVIYDGYGREITEIDTLSIIESIDCNMASDELVIIGGASIYKQFLPYATHMVLTHINGDYNCDTFFPEFDASEWFSYEWKDIENGKIHYMERT
;
A
#
# COMPACT_ATOMS: atom_id res chain seq x y z
N MET A 1 -5.05 -6.26 8.33
CA MET A 1 -4.63 -5.92 9.71
C MET A 1 -5.31 -6.87 10.68
N ASP A 2 -4.71 -7.10 11.84
CA ASP A 2 -5.32 -7.86 12.94
C ASP A 2 -6.23 -7.00 13.82
N ASP A 3 -6.77 -7.58 14.91
CA ASP A 3 -7.70 -6.90 15.83
C ASP A 3 -7.10 -5.66 16.52
N ASN A 4 -5.77 -5.53 16.53
CA ASN A 4 -5.03 -4.41 17.13
C ASN A 4 -4.43 -3.46 16.08
N LEU A 5 -4.93 -3.45 14.85
CA LEU A 5 -4.38 -2.72 13.71
C LEU A 5 -2.99 -3.20 13.27
N GLY A 6 -2.54 -4.37 13.72
CA GLY A 6 -1.26 -4.95 13.35
C GLY A 6 -1.22 -5.31 11.87
N ILE A 7 -0.12 -4.98 11.19
CA ILE A 7 0.09 -5.25 9.76
C ILE A 7 1.42 -5.95 9.47
N GLY A 8 2.23 -6.18 10.49
CA GLY A 8 3.52 -6.84 10.29
C GLY A 8 4.21 -7.22 11.58
N LYS A 9 5.11 -8.21 11.47
CA LYS A 9 6.01 -8.66 12.52
C LYS A 9 7.33 -9.06 11.90
N GLY A 10 8.42 -8.49 12.41
CA GLY A 10 9.76 -8.78 11.87
C GLY A 10 9.91 -8.52 10.38
N GLY A 11 9.20 -7.51 9.84
CA GLY A 11 9.23 -7.15 8.43
C GLY A 11 8.42 -8.06 7.50
N ARG A 12 7.55 -8.92 8.03
CA ARG A 12 6.70 -9.85 7.25
C ARG A 12 5.26 -9.80 7.76
N LEU A 13 4.31 -10.27 6.94
CA LEU A 13 2.96 -10.56 7.41
C LEU A 13 3.00 -11.75 8.38
N PRO A 14 2.42 -11.64 9.59
CA PRO A 14 2.47 -12.71 10.57
C PRO A 14 1.44 -13.83 10.32
N TRP A 15 0.55 -13.64 9.35
CA TRP A 15 -0.44 -14.63 8.91
C TRP A 15 -0.20 -15.03 7.45
N HIS A 16 -0.81 -16.14 7.07
CA HIS A 16 -0.89 -16.58 5.68
C HIS A 16 -2.34 -16.81 5.31
N ASN A 17 -2.91 -15.93 4.49
CA ASN A 17 -4.27 -16.04 3.98
C ASN A 17 -4.22 -15.99 2.45
N LYS A 18 -4.60 -17.10 1.81
CA LYS A 18 -4.53 -17.22 0.35
C LYS A 18 -5.56 -16.35 -0.37
N GLU A 19 -6.72 -16.19 0.24
CA GLU A 19 -7.80 -15.37 -0.34
C GLU A 19 -7.45 -13.89 -0.30
N ASP A 20 -6.83 -13.42 0.81
CA ASP A 20 -6.31 -12.06 0.92
C ASP A 20 -5.20 -11.79 -0.11
N LEU A 21 -4.26 -12.71 -0.25
CA LEU A 21 -3.18 -12.59 -1.25
C LEU A 21 -3.71 -12.59 -2.69
N GLN A 22 -4.71 -13.42 -2.98
CA GLN A 22 -5.33 -13.44 -4.30
C GLN A 22 -6.11 -12.15 -4.55
N HIS A 23 -6.88 -11.69 -3.56
CA HIS A 23 -7.59 -10.41 -3.63
C HIS A 23 -6.62 -9.24 -3.87
N PHE A 24 -5.53 -9.16 -3.12
CA PHE A 24 -4.49 -8.14 -3.32
C PHE A 24 -3.95 -8.15 -4.75
N LYS A 25 -3.64 -9.35 -5.28
CA LYS A 25 -3.15 -9.52 -6.65
C LYS A 25 -4.16 -9.00 -7.68
N ASP A 26 -5.42 -9.41 -7.53
CA ASP A 26 -6.49 -9.07 -8.50
C ASP A 26 -6.83 -7.57 -8.43
N TYR A 27 -6.93 -7.02 -7.22
CA TYR A 27 -7.25 -5.61 -7.00
C TYR A 27 -6.16 -4.66 -7.52
N THR A 28 -4.90 -5.03 -7.40
CA THR A 28 -3.77 -4.17 -7.79
C THR A 28 -3.31 -4.37 -9.24
N GLN A 29 -3.81 -5.38 -9.94
CA GLN A 29 -3.39 -5.67 -11.31
C GLN A 29 -3.72 -4.53 -12.27
N GLY A 30 -2.76 -4.13 -13.10
CA GLY A 30 -2.88 -3.02 -14.04
C GLY A 30 -2.83 -1.63 -13.41
N LYS A 31 -2.62 -1.54 -12.09
CA LYS A 31 -2.59 -0.28 -11.35
C LYS A 31 -1.18 0.14 -10.97
N VAL A 32 -1.05 1.38 -10.54
CA VAL A 32 0.19 1.93 -9.97
C VAL A 32 0.24 1.60 -8.48
N CYS A 33 1.27 0.87 -8.04
CA CYS A 33 1.47 0.48 -6.64
C CYS A 33 2.59 1.31 -6.00
N ILE A 34 2.25 2.08 -4.97
CA ILE A 34 3.20 2.90 -4.21
C ILE A 34 3.54 2.20 -2.89
N MET A 35 4.83 2.05 -2.61
CA MET A 35 5.31 1.36 -1.42
C MET A 35 6.61 1.97 -0.87
N GLY A 36 6.86 1.73 0.40
CA GLY A 36 8.15 2.05 1.02
C GLY A 36 9.21 0.98 0.73
N ARG A 37 10.49 1.37 0.88
CA ARG A 37 11.65 0.47 0.67
C ARG A 37 11.52 -0.85 1.43
N LYS A 38 11.13 -0.84 2.71
CA LYS A 38 11.00 -2.08 3.50
C LYS A 38 9.94 -3.03 2.94
N THR A 39 8.82 -2.49 2.48
CA THR A 39 7.77 -3.28 1.82
C THR A 39 8.31 -3.89 0.53
N TRP A 40 9.00 -3.09 -0.30
CA TRP A 40 9.67 -3.60 -1.51
C TRP A 40 10.64 -4.74 -1.21
N GLU A 41 11.49 -4.59 -0.20
CA GLU A 41 12.46 -5.61 0.20
C GLU A 41 11.79 -6.91 0.66
N SER A 42 10.60 -6.83 1.28
CA SER A 42 9.83 -7.97 1.80
C SER A 42 9.05 -8.74 0.72
N LEU A 43 8.85 -8.16 -0.47
CA LEU A 43 8.12 -8.82 -1.54
C LEU A 43 8.83 -10.08 -2.03
N PRO A 44 8.11 -11.22 -2.16
CA PRO A 44 8.68 -12.47 -2.65
C PRO A 44 9.02 -12.40 -4.15
N VAL A 45 8.28 -11.62 -4.90
CA VAL A 45 8.49 -11.36 -6.34
C VAL A 45 8.51 -9.85 -6.55
N LYS A 46 9.54 -9.34 -7.20
CA LYS A 46 9.71 -7.91 -7.49
C LYS A 46 10.43 -7.69 -8.83
N PRO A 47 9.95 -6.71 -9.62
CA PRO A 47 8.75 -5.90 -9.36
C PRO A 47 7.48 -6.76 -9.33
N LEU A 48 6.40 -6.22 -8.76
CA LEU A 48 5.09 -6.84 -8.87
C LEU A 48 4.69 -6.87 -10.36
N PRO A 49 4.46 -8.04 -10.97
CA PRO A 49 4.22 -8.15 -12.40
C PRO A 49 2.89 -7.50 -12.80
N ASN A 50 2.83 -6.93 -14.01
CA ASN A 50 1.69 -6.23 -14.59
C ASN A 50 1.18 -5.06 -13.72
N ARG A 51 2.08 -4.35 -13.07
CA ARG A 51 1.83 -3.18 -12.22
C ARG A 51 3.00 -2.24 -12.32
N ASP A 52 2.73 -0.95 -12.28
CA ASP A 52 3.79 0.03 -12.13
C ASP A 52 4.17 0.12 -10.65
N ASN A 53 5.46 -0.04 -10.35
CA ASN A 53 5.95 -0.12 -8.98
C ASN A 53 6.70 1.15 -8.64
N ILE A 54 6.19 1.90 -7.67
CA ILE A 54 6.77 3.14 -7.17
C ILE A 54 7.32 2.91 -5.77
N ILE A 55 8.64 3.03 -5.59
CA ILE A 55 9.30 2.77 -4.32
C ILE A 55 9.77 4.10 -3.70
N LEU A 56 9.20 4.44 -2.55
CA LEU A 56 9.59 5.61 -1.78
C LEU A 56 10.74 5.25 -0.83
N ARG A 57 11.85 5.96 -0.92
CA ARG A 57 12.98 5.83 0.01
C ARG A 57 13.44 7.20 0.50
N ARG A 58 13.95 7.26 1.73
CA ARG A 58 14.56 8.50 2.23
C ARG A 58 15.89 8.72 1.53
N CYS A 59 16.09 9.92 0.98
CA CYS A 59 17.39 10.34 0.49
C CYS A 59 18.30 10.76 1.66
N ASN A 60 19.59 10.40 1.62
CA ASN A 60 20.57 10.73 2.67
C ASN A 60 21.08 12.20 2.60
N THR A 61 20.51 13.03 1.77
CA THR A 61 20.79 14.45 1.75
C THR A 61 19.95 15.17 2.80
N ASN A 62 20.51 16.11 3.53
CA ASN A 62 19.97 16.88 4.67
C ASN A 62 18.62 17.60 4.46
N LEU A 63 17.84 17.21 3.50
CA LEU A 63 16.52 17.72 3.18
C LEU A 63 15.46 16.65 3.38
N LYS A 64 14.30 17.05 3.84
CA LYS A 64 13.08 16.23 4.08
C LYS A 64 12.49 15.63 2.79
N THR A 65 13.27 15.45 1.74
CA THR A 65 12.84 14.93 0.45
C THR A 65 12.98 13.41 0.43
N MET A 66 11.90 12.74 0.07
CA MET A 66 11.94 11.33 -0.28
C MET A 66 12.37 11.23 -1.75
N SER A 67 13.35 10.40 -2.07
CA SER A 67 13.63 10.07 -3.46
C SER A 67 12.78 8.89 -3.91
N LEU A 68 12.37 8.95 -5.16
CA LEU A 68 11.49 8.01 -5.81
C LEU A 68 12.28 7.17 -6.80
N VAL A 69 12.08 5.88 -6.77
CA VAL A 69 12.54 4.97 -7.82
C VAL A 69 11.32 4.32 -8.43
N ILE A 70 11.14 4.51 -9.74
CA ILE A 70 10.04 3.92 -10.49
C ILE A 70 10.56 2.73 -11.29
N TYR A 71 9.87 1.61 -11.17
CA TYR A 71 10.05 0.45 -12.05
C TYR A 71 8.81 0.28 -12.91
N ASP A 72 8.98 0.21 -14.23
CA ASP A 72 7.90 -0.15 -15.15
C ASP A 72 7.42 -1.60 -14.90
N GLY A 73 6.31 -1.97 -15.52
CA GLY A 73 5.75 -3.33 -15.42
C GLY A 73 6.70 -4.45 -15.93
N TYR A 74 7.82 -4.09 -16.57
CA TYR A 74 8.88 -4.99 -17.05
C TYR A 74 10.13 -4.99 -16.17
N GLY A 75 10.14 -4.21 -15.08
CA GLY A 75 11.25 -4.16 -14.12
C GLY A 75 12.40 -3.23 -14.51
N ARG A 76 12.20 -2.31 -15.45
CA ARG A 76 13.20 -1.31 -15.81
C ARG A 76 13.05 -0.08 -14.91
N GLU A 77 14.17 0.38 -14.33
CA GLU A 77 14.21 1.63 -13.56
C GLU A 77 14.06 2.83 -14.49
N ILE A 78 13.06 3.67 -14.23
CA ILE A 78 12.69 4.73 -15.16
C ILE A 78 13.29 6.09 -14.77
N THR A 79 13.30 6.49 -13.50
CA THR A 79 13.93 7.77 -13.07
C THR A 79 13.80 8.03 -11.56
N GLU A 80 14.68 8.88 -10.98
CA GLU A 80 14.44 9.53 -9.69
C GLU A 80 13.59 10.79 -9.89
N ILE A 81 12.40 10.84 -9.30
CA ILE A 81 11.49 12.00 -9.32
C ILE A 81 11.19 12.43 -7.88
N ASP A 82 11.06 13.73 -7.64
CA ASP A 82 10.72 14.29 -6.34
C ASP A 82 9.26 13.99 -5.93
N THR A 83 9.02 13.75 -4.63
CA THR A 83 7.74 13.26 -4.07
C THR A 83 6.56 14.20 -4.34
N LEU A 84 6.77 15.51 -4.39
CA LEU A 84 5.71 16.47 -4.71
C LEU A 84 5.34 16.43 -6.19
N SER A 85 6.32 16.23 -7.06
CA SER A 85 6.11 16.06 -8.48
C SER A 85 5.33 14.78 -8.82
N ILE A 86 5.30 13.77 -7.92
CA ILE A 86 4.54 12.53 -8.13
C ILE A 86 3.05 12.80 -8.04
N ILE A 87 2.62 13.47 -6.97
CA ILE A 87 1.19 13.79 -6.75
C ILE A 87 0.69 14.68 -7.88
N GLU A 88 1.52 15.61 -8.36
CA GLU A 88 1.18 16.52 -9.46
C GLU A 88 1.31 15.89 -10.86
N SER A 89 2.24 14.95 -11.06
CA SER A 89 2.45 14.29 -12.37
C SER A 89 1.62 13.03 -12.57
N ILE A 90 1.02 12.50 -11.52
CA ILE A 90 0.08 11.37 -11.56
C ILE A 90 -1.15 11.72 -12.41
N ASP A 91 -1.58 12.97 -12.42
CA ASP A 91 -2.70 13.45 -13.26
C ASP A 91 -2.42 13.42 -14.78
N CYS A 92 -1.18 13.22 -15.22
CA CYS A 92 -0.84 13.52 -16.60
C CYS A 92 -0.47 12.34 -17.51
N ASN A 93 0.04 11.18 -17.02
CA ASN A 93 0.68 10.23 -17.97
C ASN A 93 0.74 8.75 -17.56
N MET A 94 0.01 8.28 -16.56
CA MET A 94 0.04 6.86 -16.19
C MET A 94 -1.12 6.06 -16.82
N ALA A 95 -0.88 4.81 -17.11
CA ALA A 95 -1.84 3.91 -17.75
C ALA A 95 -3.09 3.58 -16.89
N SER A 96 -3.14 4.08 -15.66
CA SER A 96 -4.25 3.92 -14.72
C SER A 96 -4.49 5.21 -13.96
N ASP A 97 -5.76 5.62 -13.89
CA ASP A 97 -6.23 6.75 -13.07
C ASP A 97 -6.25 6.44 -11.57
N GLU A 98 -5.86 5.23 -11.17
CA GLU A 98 -5.93 4.76 -9.79
C GLU A 98 -4.55 4.38 -9.22
N LEU A 99 -4.20 5.04 -8.11
CA LEU A 99 -2.98 4.77 -7.35
C LEU A 99 -3.31 3.93 -6.12
N VAL A 100 -2.57 2.87 -5.92
CA VAL A 100 -2.75 1.99 -4.77
C VAL A 100 -1.55 2.09 -3.84
N ILE A 101 -1.79 2.60 -2.63
CA ILE A 101 -0.79 2.65 -1.57
C ILE A 101 -0.74 1.31 -0.88
N ILE A 102 0.36 0.57 -1.00
CA ILE A 102 0.49 -0.79 -0.48
C ILE A 102 1.43 -0.92 0.73
N GLY A 103 1.81 0.21 1.30
CA GLY A 103 2.49 0.24 2.59
C GLY A 103 3.98 0.49 2.54
N GLY A 104 4.73 0.35 3.66
CA GLY A 104 4.25 -0.02 5.01
C GLY A 104 3.68 1.16 5.82
N ALA A 105 3.65 0.97 7.13
CA ALA A 105 3.00 1.89 8.08
C ALA A 105 3.35 3.37 7.88
N SER A 106 4.61 3.71 7.68
CA SER A 106 5.03 5.11 7.46
C SER A 106 4.49 5.69 6.14
N ILE A 107 4.30 4.87 5.13
CA ILE A 107 3.73 5.28 3.85
C ILE A 107 2.22 5.43 3.98
N TYR A 108 1.54 4.46 4.61
CA TYR A 108 0.12 4.61 4.93
C TYR A 108 -0.15 5.90 5.70
N LYS A 109 0.63 6.19 6.76
CA LYS A 109 0.46 7.42 7.55
C LYS A 109 0.60 8.70 6.73
N GLN A 110 1.49 8.72 5.75
CA GLN A 110 1.72 9.89 4.90
C GLN A 110 0.61 10.09 3.86
N PHE A 111 0.08 9.00 3.30
CA PHE A 111 -0.90 9.07 2.22
C PHE A 111 -2.35 9.00 2.68
N LEU A 112 -2.62 8.50 3.89
CA LEU A 112 -3.97 8.39 4.43
C LEU A 112 -4.78 9.70 4.37
N PRO A 113 -4.22 10.89 4.66
CA PRO A 113 -4.96 12.14 4.54
C PRO A 113 -5.47 12.46 3.12
N TYR A 114 -4.85 11.90 2.11
CA TYR A 114 -5.17 12.12 0.69
C TYR A 114 -5.97 10.96 0.08
N ALA A 115 -6.12 9.87 0.79
CA ALA A 115 -6.82 8.70 0.29
C ALA A 115 -8.33 8.98 0.19
N THR A 116 -8.90 8.66 -0.95
CA THR A 116 -10.35 8.74 -1.21
C THR A 116 -11.04 7.41 -0.96
N HIS A 117 -10.33 6.32 -1.15
CA HIS A 117 -10.82 4.96 -0.93
C HIS A 117 -9.84 4.19 -0.05
N MET A 118 -10.36 3.23 0.71
CA MET A 118 -9.57 2.35 1.56
C MET A 118 -10.11 0.92 1.45
N VAL A 119 -9.21 -0.02 1.17
CA VAL A 119 -9.53 -1.45 1.14
C VAL A 119 -8.74 -2.11 2.25
N LEU A 120 -9.44 -2.54 3.31
CA LEU A 120 -8.83 -3.12 4.49
C LEU A 120 -9.22 -4.58 4.65
N THR A 121 -8.23 -5.46 4.63
CA THR A 121 -8.42 -6.84 5.07
C THR A 121 -8.22 -6.91 6.58
N HIS A 122 -9.26 -7.27 7.29
CA HIS A 122 -9.24 -7.59 8.72
C HIS A 122 -9.11 -9.10 8.91
N ILE A 123 -8.06 -9.53 9.58
CA ILE A 123 -7.82 -10.93 9.96
C ILE A 123 -8.10 -11.07 11.45
N ASN A 124 -8.98 -11.99 11.82
CA ASN A 124 -9.39 -12.16 13.21
C ASN A 124 -8.23 -12.66 14.08
N GLY A 125 -8.08 -12.07 15.25
CA GLY A 125 -7.11 -12.45 16.27
C GLY A 125 -6.00 -11.43 16.47
N ASP A 126 -5.15 -11.68 17.48
CA ASP A 126 -3.96 -10.91 17.82
C ASP A 126 -2.72 -11.71 17.44
N TYR A 127 -1.92 -11.15 16.55
CA TYR A 127 -0.70 -11.79 16.03
C TYR A 127 0.59 -11.23 16.66
N ASN A 128 0.47 -10.44 17.73
CA ASN A 128 1.61 -9.80 18.40
C ASN A 128 2.48 -9.03 17.40
N CYS A 129 1.86 -8.19 16.59
CA CYS A 129 2.54 -7.38 15.61
C CYS A 129 3.49 -6.36 16.23
N ASP A 130 4.52 -5.95 15.50
CA ASP A 130 5.45 -4.86 15.83
C ASP A 130 5.28 -3.65 14.90
N THR A 131 4.45 -3.79 13.88
CA THR A 131 4.16 -2.77 12.88
C THR A 131 2.66 -2.66 12.72
N PHE A 132 2.14 -1.42 12.78
CA PHE A 132 0.71 -1.17 12.85
C PHE A 132 0.24 -0.23 11.72
N PHE A 133 -1.00 -0.43 11.29
CA PHE A 133 -1.70 0.54 10.45
C PHE A 133 -1.91 1.84 11.24
N PRO A 134 -1.83 3.03 10.63
CA PRO A 134 -2.10 4.28 11.33
C PRO A 134 -3.55 4.33 11.84
N GLU A 135 -3.72 4.89 13.03
CA GLU A 135 -5.05 5.21 13.53
C GLU A 135 -5.75 6.16 12.56
N PHE A 136 -7.04 5.97 12.37
CA PHE A 136 -7.89 6.81 11.53
C PHE A 136 -9.26 6.99 12.18
N ASP A 137 -9.90 8.11 11.90
CA ASP A 137 -11.26 8.36 12.37
C ASP A 137 -12.25 7.60 11.48
N ALA A 138 -12.87 6.56 12.04
CA ALA A 138 -13.83 5.73 11.31
C ALA A 138 -15.08 6.54 10.87
N SER A 139 -15.38 7.69 11.49
CA SER A 139 -16.49 8.55 11.09
C SER A 139 -16.26 9.26 9.74
N GLU A 140 -14.99 9.34 9.29
CA GLU A 140 -14.65 9.89 7.97
C GLU A 140 -14.79 8.86 6.83
N TRP A 141 -15.16 7.62 7.14
CA TRP A 141 -15.16 6.54 6.16
C TRP A 141 -16.49 5.81 6.14
N PHE A 142 -17.07 5.70 4.96
CA PHE A 142 -18.29 4.92 4.71
C PHE A 142 -17.92 3.57 4.09
N SER A 143 -18.26 2.47 4.80
CA SER A 143 -18.10 1.11 4.27
C SER A 143 -19.29 0.77 3.37
N TYR A 144 -19.06 0.67 2.07
CA TYR A 144 -20.10 0.41 1.08
C TYR A 144 -20.18 -1.05 0.66
N GLU A 145 -19.10 -1.83 0.88
CA GLU A 145 -19.03 -3.25 0.53
C GLU A 145 -18.09 -3.99 1.48
N TRP A 146 -18.35 -5.27 1.69
CA TRP A 146 -17.42 -6.19 2.34
C TRP A 146 -17.50 -7.57 1.73
N LYS A 147 -16.41 -8.32 1.86
CA LYS A 147 -16.29 -9.72 1.42
C LYS A 147 -15.74 -10.56 2.56
N ASP A 148 -16.45 -11.62 2.92
CA ASP A 148 -15.95 -12.61 3.87
C ASP A 148 -14.86 -13.47 3.22
N ILE A 149 -13.80 -13.75 3.97
CA ILE A 149 -12.69 -14.62 3.61
C ILE A 149 -12.39 -15.57 4.77
N GLU A 150 -11.55 -16.57 4.53
CA GLU A 150 -11.10 -17.45 5.60
C GLU A 150 -10.46 -16.64 6.74
N ASN A 151 -10.98 -16.79 7.95
CA ASN A 151 -10.54 -16.11 9.17
C ASN A 151 -10.49 -14.57 9.08
N GLY A 152 -11.40 -13.95 8.31
CA GLY A 152 -11.39 -12.49 8.22
C GLY A 152 -12.42 -11.91 7.27
N LYS A 153 -12.25 -10.64 7.00
CA LYS A 153 -13.14 -9.86 6.14
C LYS A 153 -12.37 -8.76 5.41
N ILE A 154 -12.71 -8.54 4.15
CA ILE A 154 -12.24 -7.41 3.35
C ILE A 154 -13.31 -6.35 3.35
N HIS A 155 -12.97 -5.12 3.75
CA HIS A 155 -13.84 -3.95 3.75
C HIS A 155 -13.43 -2.99 2.65
N TYR A 156 -14.41 -2.52 1.89
CA TYR A 156 -14.25 -1.46 0.91
C TYR A 156 -14.93 -0.20 1.45
N MET A 157 -14.15 0.85 1.57
CA MET A 157 -14.60 2.10 2.18
C MET A 157 -14.24 3.28 1.29
N GLU A 158 -15.07 4.30 1.32
CA GLU A 158 -14.80 5.60 0.71
C GLU A 158 -14.83 6.71 1.78
N ARG A 159 -14.10 7.79 1.53
CA ARG A 159 -14.08 8.93 2.41
C ARG A 159 -15.37 9.74 2.23
N THR A 160 -16.03 10.11 3.34
CA THR A 160 -17.26 10.90 3.38
C THR A 160 -17.00 12.40 3.15
#